data_0367c24d07d8fb65b3e404d9e49d98e7
#
_entry.id   0367c24d07d8fb65b3e404d9e49d98e7
#
_cell.length_a   1.000
_cell.length_b   1.000
_cell.length_c   1.000
_cell.angle_alpha   90.00
_cell.angle_beta   90.00
_cell.angle_gamma   90.00
#
_symmetry.space_group_name_H-M   'P 1'
#
loop_
_entity.id
_entity.type
_entity.pdbx_description
1 polymer ?
#
loop_
_entity_poly.entity_id
_entity_poly.type
_entity_poly.pdbx_seq_one_letter_code
_entity_poly.pdbx_strand_id
1 'polypeptide(L)'
;MLTPQQILDIIETLYPQIDELNVWITSDLIRRVMARLGRGEGVFLTASDEWQLEVYQAAGGHLDAVQREIKRWTKATDAEIKRIFEDAGIKALAYDSNFYVEHGLAGIELAQSESMIRLLEDTYQRTAGTVHNFTRTTAHASQQRLLKALDTAHFKVASGATSYTQAVQEAVSSIVDTQTQVVYPTGHVDTIETAVLRAVRTGVAQASGNMAVQGMEERDWDIVLVSAHLGARYGDGGQNPGNHFWGQGKGYS
;
A
#
# COMPACT_ATOMS: atom_id res chain seq x y z
N MET A 1 -22.58 -8.92 -2.33
CA MET A 1 -21.42 -7.98 -2.31
C MET A 1 -20.96 -7.78 -0.87
N LEU A 2 -19.64 -7.70 -0.62
CA LEU A 2 -19.08 -7.47 0.73
C LEU A 2 -19.38 -6.05 1.22
N THR A 3 -19.65 -5.91 2.51
CA THR A 3 -19.76 -4.61 3.18
C THR A 3 -18.37 -4.01 3.39
N PRO A 4 -18.27 -2.66 3.55
CA PRO A 4 -16.99 -2.00 3.84
C PRO A 4 -16.29 -2.57 5.09
N GLN A 5 -17.04 -2.95 6.13
CA GLN A 5 -16.48 -3.55 7.34
C GLN A 5 -15.90 -4.94 7.08
N GLN A 6 -16.61 -5.79 6.34
CA GLN A 6 -16.10 -7.12 5.98
C GLN A 6 -14.80 -7.03 5.15
N ILE A 7 -14.70 -6.02 4.28
CA ILE A 7 -13.46 -5.77 3.52
C ILE A 7 -12.34 -5.36 4.47
N LEU A 8 -12.59 -4.47 5.42
CA LEU A 8 -11.59 -4.05 6.42
C LEU A 8 -11.10 -5.24 7.24
N ASP A 9 -12.01 -6.07 7.76
CA ASP A 9 -11.68 -7.25 8.57
C ASP A 9 -10.78 -8.25 7.81
N ILE A 10 -11.00 -8.39 6.50
CA ILE A 10 -10.19 -9.30 5.66
C ILE A 10 -8.78 -8.75 5.45
N ILE A 11 -8.63 -7.43 5.22
CA ILE A 11 -7.33 -6.82 4.92
C ILE A 11 -6.47 -6.54 6.17
N GLU A 12 -7.04 -6.61 7.37
CA GLU A 12 -6.30 -6.41 8.63
C GLU A 12 -5.09 -7.32 8.77
N THR A 13 -5.13 -8.49 8.16
CA THR A 13 -4.01 -9.47 8.18
C THR A 13 -2.73 -8.96 7.51
N LEU A 14 -2.81 -7.86 6.74
CA LEU A 14 -1.63 -7.23 6.12
C LEU A 14 -0.85 -6.30 7.06
N TYR A 15 -1.48 -5.77 8.12
CA TYR A 15 -0.84 -4.81 9.01
C TYR A 15 0.49 -5.30 9.59
N PRO A 16 0.59 -6.52 10.16
CA PRO A 16 1.86 -6.99 10.73
C PRO A 16 3.00 -7.03 9.71
N GLN A 17 2.70 -7.41 8.45
CA GLN A 17 3.71 -7.49 7.39
C GLN A 17 4.18 -6.11 6.95
N ILE A 18 3.28 -5.13 6.89
CA ILE A 18 3.61 -3.75 6.55
C ILE A 18 4.45 -3.13 7.66
N ASP A 19 4.09 -3.37 8.93
CA ASP A 19 4.84 -2.91 10.09
C ASP A 19 6.25 -3.50 10.13
N GLU A 20 6.40 -4.80 9.86
CA GLU A 20 7.72 -5.45 9.78
C GLU A 20 8.62 -4.74 8.77
N LEU A 21 8.11 -4.42 7.57
CA LEU A 21 8.86 -3.70 6.55
C LEU A 21 9.22 -2.28 7.00
N ASN A 22 8.28 -1.55 7.62
CA ASN A 22 8.52 -0.20 8.13
C ASN A 22 9.60 -0.19 9.21
N VAL A 23 9.51 -1.09 10.17
CA VAL A 23 10.49 -1.24 11.26
C VAL A 23 11.86 -1.59 10.70
N TRP A 24 11.92 -2.51 9.73
CA TRP A 24 13.19 -2.91 9.12
C TRP A 24 13.86 -1.73 8.38
N ILE A 25 13.12 -1.01 7.52
CA ILE A 25 13.65 0.14 6.76
C ILE A 25 14.13 1.24 7.72
N THR A 26 13.34 1.58 8.72
CA THR A 26 13.69 2.60 9.72
C THR A 26 14.94 2.21 10.50
N SER A 27 15.03 0.94 10.92
CA SER A 27 16.20 0.42 11.66
C SER A 27 17.46 0.43 10.81
N ASP A 28 17.41 0.07 9.52
CA ASP A 28 18.56 0.14 8.62
C ASP A 28 19.02 1.58 8.40
N LEU A 29 18.09 2.53 8.27
CA LEU A 29 18.39 3.96 8.18
C LEU A 29 19.12 4.47 9.42
N ILE A 30 18.58 4.21 10.61
CA ILE A 30 19.20 4.60 11.89
C ILE A 30 20.59 3.98 12.02
N ARG A 31 20.72 2.69 11.75
CA ARG A 31 22.00 1.97 11.82
C ARG A 31 23.06 2.64 10.92
N ARG A 32 22.70 3.05 9.71
CA ARG A 32 23.63 3.71 8.76
C ARG A 32 23.97 5.13 9.17
N VAL A 33 22.99 5.89 9.66
CA VAL A 33 23.25 7.23 10.22
C VAL A 33 24.20 7.11 11.39
N MET A 34 23.96 6.20 12.33
CA MET A 34 24.84 5.99 13.50
C MET A 34 26.22 5.45 13.10
N ALA A 35 26.30 4.54 12.14
CA ALA A 35 27.58 4.03 11.64
C ALA A 35 28.43 5.15 11.00
N ARG A 36 27.81 6.15 10.41
CA ARG A 36 28.51 7.28 9.78
C ARG A 36 28.78 8.41 10.78
N LEU A 37 27.76 8.91 11.44
CA LEU A 37 27.85 10.04 12.37
C LEU A 37 28.44 9.66 13.74
N GLY A 38 28.24 8.44 14.21
CA GLY A 38 28.71 7.96 15.52
C GLY A 38 30.24 7.80 15.63
N ARG A 39 31.01 8.10 14.59
CA ARG A 39 32.48 8.06 14.60
C ARG A 39 33.12 9.25 15.32
N GLY A 40 32.32 10.23 15.74
CA GLY A 40 32.77 11.44 16.45
C GLY A 40 32.86 12.68 15.57
N GLU A 41 33.18 13.84 16.19
CA GLU A 41 33.21 15.13 15.49
C GLU A 41 34.17 15.17 14.29
N GLY A 42 35.27 14.41 14.33
CA GLY A 42 36.24 14.35 13.24
C GLY A 42 35.66 13.98 11.89
N VAL A 43 34.53 13.32 11.87
CA VAL A 43 33.77 12.99 10.64
C VAL A 43 33.33 14.23 9.86
N PHE A 44 33.03 15.33 10.55
CA PHE A 44 32.59 16.58 9.94
C PHE A 44 33.75 17.48 9.49
N LEU A 45 34.96 17.11 9.84
CA LEU A 45 36.18 17.77 9.39
C LEU A 45 36.76 17.10 8.14
N THR A 46 36.15 16.03 7.66
CA THR A 46 36.53 15.34 6.43
C THR A 46 36.32 16.28 5.24
N ALA A 47 37.22 16.25 4.26
CA ALA A 47 37.08 17.03 3.04
C ALA A 47 35.72 16.75 2.36
N SER A 48 35.13 17.79 1.78
CA SER A 48 33.76 17.71 1.21
C SER A 48 33.61 16.58 0.20
N ASP A 49 34.63 16.33 -0.61
CA ASP A 49 34.60 15.30 -1.64
C ASP A 49 34.62 13.89 -1.04
N GLU A 50 35.42 13.66 0.01
CA GLU A 50 35.45 12.38 0.74
C GLU A 50 34.14 12.16 1.48
N TRP A 51 33.58 13.19 2.10
CA TRP A 51 32.26 13.14 2.72
C TRP A 51 31.19 12.69 1.73
N GLN A 52 31.12 13.35 0.58
CA GLN A 52 30.13 13.03 -0.45
C GLN A 52 30.29 11.60 -0.96
N LEU A 53 31.52 11.15 -1.23
CA LEU A 53 31.77 9.79 -1.68
C LEU A 53 31.28 8.74 -0.67
N GLU A 54 31.58 8.91 0.61
CA GLU A 54 31.16 8.00 1.67
C GLU A 54 29.63 8.01 1.88
N VAL A 55 28.99 9.18 1.76
CA VAL A 55 27.54 9.33 1.82
C VAL A 55 26.87 8.61 0.66
N TYR A 56 27.38 8.76 -0.56
CA TYR A 56 26.86 8.03 -1.73
C TYR A 56 27.04 6.52 -1.62
N GLN A 57 28.17 6.05 -1.10
CA GLN A 57 28.40 4.62 -0.86
C GLN A 57 27.43 4.07 0.21
N ALA A 58 27.23 4.80 1.31
CA ALA A 58 26.28 4.43 2.35
C ALA A 58 24.84 4.38 1.80
N ALA A 59 24.47 5.36 0.98
CA ALA A 59 23.14 5.44 0.35
C ALA A 59 22.93 4.34 -0.70
N GLY A 60 23.95 4.02 -1.51
CA GLY A 60 23.91 2.88 -2.43
C GLY A 60 23.74 1.55 -1.70
N GLY A 61 24.53 1.32 -0.66
CA GLY A 61 24.39 0.12 0.18
C GLY A 61 23.05 0.03 0.91
N HIS A 62 22.42 1.16 1.26
CA HIS A 62 21.07 1.19 1.79
C HIS A 62 20.04 0.80 0.71
N LEU A 63 20.12 1.40 -0.47
CA LEU A 63 19.22 1.09 -1.59
C LEU A 63 19.22 -0.41 -1.90
N ASP A 64 20.42 -1.01 -2.03
CA ASP A 64 20.56 -2.44 -2.29
C ASP A 64 19.96 -3.31 -1.18
N ALA A 65 20.14 -2.91 0.08
CA ALA A 65 19.58 -3.61 1.22
C ALA A 65 18.06 -3.52 1.25
N VAL A 66 17.51 -2.33 1.04
CA VAL A 66 16.04 -2.11 0.97
C VAL A 66 15.44 -2.87 -0.19
N GLN A 67 16.07 -2.88 -1.37
CA GLN A 67 15.56 -3.65 -2.52
C GLN A 67 15.51 -5.15 -2.24
N ARG A 68 16.54 -5.71 -1.56
CA ARG A 68 16.50 -7.13 -1.15
C ARG A 68 15.40 -7.41 -0.15
N GLU A 69 15.22 -6.55 0.84
CA GLU A 69 14.16 -6.69 1.85
C GLU A 69 12.78 -6.56 1.24
N ILE A 70 12.56 -5.59 0.38
CA ILE A 70 11.32 -5.43 -0.37
C ILE A 70 11.01 -6.69 -1.19
N LYS A 71 12.01 -7.28 -1.86
CA LYS A 71 11.81 -8.51 -2.62
C LYS A 71 11.37 -9.68 -1.73
N ARG A 72 11.94 -9.78 -0.52
CA ARG A 72 11.53 -10.78 0.48
C ARG A 72 10.10 -10.53 0.95
N TRP A 73 9.82 -9.29 1.32
CA TRP A 73 8.51 -8.83 1.79
C TRP A 73 7.42 -9.04 0.73
N THR A 74 7.69 -8.63 -0.53
CA THR A 74 6.76 -8.79 -1.65
C THR A 74 6.35 -10.25 -1.82
N LYS A 75 7.30 -11.19 -1.75
CA LYS A 75 6.99 -12.61 -1.89
C LYS A 75 6.07 -13.13 -0.78
N ALA A 76 6.26 -12.66 0.46
CA ALA A 76 5.40 -13.03 1.59
C ALA A 76 4.02 -12.37 1.47
N THR A 77 3.99 -11.11 1.09
CA THR A 77 2.77 -10.31 0.94
C THR A 77 1.91 -10.77 -0.23
N ASP A 78 2.49 -11.24 -1.33
CA ASP A 78 1.74 -11.82 -2.45
C ASP A 78 0.88 -13.01 -2.03
N ALA A 79 1.45 -13.92 -1.24
CA ALA A 79 0.71 -15.05 -0.75
C ALA A 79 -0.47 -14.61 0.13
N GLU A 80 -0.27 -13.60 0.96
CA GLU A 80 -1.31 -13.05 1.82
C GLU A 80 -2.38 -12.29 1.02
N ILE A 81 -1.99 -11.47 0.05
CA ILE A 81 -2.95 -10.80 -0.85
C ILE A 81 -3.79 -11.85 -1.60
N LYS A 82 -3.16 -12.91 -2.11
CA LYS A 82 -3.89 -13.99 -2.77
C LYS A 82 -4.92 -14.63 -1.85
N ARG A 83 -4.53 -14.95 -0.62
CA ARG A 83 -5.44 -15.49 0.41
C ARG A 83 -6.60 -14.53 0.71
N ILE A 84 -6.32 -13.23 0.81
CA ILE A 84 -7.34 -12.20 1.00
C ILE A 84 -8.37 -12.20 -0.14
N PHE A 85 -7.93 -12.34 -1.39
CA PHE A 85 -8.84 -12.40 -2.54
C PHE A 85 -9.66 -13.69 -2.55
N GLU A 86 -9.07 -14.83 -2.20
CA GLU A 86 -9.79 -16.10 -2.07
C GLU A 86 -10.86 -16.03 -0.98
N ASP A 87 -10.53 -15.55 0.21
CA ASP A 87 -11.46 -15.35 1.33
C ASP A 87 -12.59 -14.36 0.97
N ALA A 88 -12.25 -13.26 0.29
CA ALA A 88 -13.22 -12.28 -0.16
C ALA A 88 -14.18 -12.87 -1.20
N GLY A 89 -13.67 -13.66 -2.14
CA GLY A 89 -14.46 -14.36 -3.14
C GLY A 89 -15.45 -15.33 -2.51
N ILE A 90 -14.99 -16.17 -1.61
CA ILE A 90 -15.85 -17.13 -0.89
C ILE A 90 -16.94 -16.41 -0.10
N LYS A 91 -16.60 -15.36 0.66
CA LYS A 91 -17.56 -14.59 1.46
C LYS A 91 -18.57 -13.81 0.60
N ALA A 92 -18.13 -13.24 -0.52
CA ALA A 92 -19.01 -12.53 -1.45
C ALA A 92 -20.04 -13.49 -2.05
N LEU A 93 -19.60 -14.66 -2.52
CA LEU A 93 -20.47 -15.67 -3.09
C LEU A 93 -21.41 -16.29 -2.07
N ALA A 94 -20.97 -16.53 -0.83
CA ALA A 94 -21.84 -17.07 0.21
C ALA A 94 -23.05 -16.17 0.48
N TYR A 95 -22.86 -14.85 0.46
CA TYR A 95 -23.97 -13.90 0.60
C TYR A 95 -24.95 -13.99 -0.58
N ASP A 96 -24.43 -13.92 -1.80
CA ASP A 96 -25.25 -13.93 -3.02
C ASP A 96 -25.88 -15.32 -3.22
N SER A 97 -25.17 -16.40 -2.91
CA SER A 97 -25.67 -17.79 -2.97
C SER A 97 -26.88 -18.02 -2.05
N ASN A 98 -26.84 -17.52 -0.81
CA ASN A 98 -27.96 -17.62 0.12
C ASN A 98 -29.21 -16.93 -0.45
N PHE A 99 -29.04 -15.73 -1.02
CA PHE A 99 -30.13 -15.00 -1.66
C PHE A 99 -30.76 -15.81 -2.80
N TYR A 100 -29.93 -16.41 -3.67
CA TYR A 100 -30.43 -17.23 -4.78
C TYR A 100 -31.18 -18.47 -4.30
N VAL A 101 -30.66 -19.15 -3.29
CA VAL A 101 -31.33 -20.36 -2.71
C VAL A 101 -32.66 -20.01 -2.07
N GLU A 102 -32.77 -18.89 -1.36
CA GLU A 102 -34.02 -18.39 -0.80
C GLU A 102 -35.10 -18.10 -1.86
N HIS A 103 -34.66 -17.78 -3.09
CA HIS A 103 -35.56 -17.53 -4.22
C HIS A 103 -35.72 -18.76 -5.15
N GLY A 104 -35.30 -19.93 -4.71
CA GLY A 104 -35.51 -21.20 -5.46
C GLY A 104 -34.52 -21.43 -6.60
N LEU A 105 -33.42 -20.64 -6.66
CA LEU A 105 -32.35 -20.82 -7.63
C LEU A 105 -31.20 -21.64 -7.03
N ALA A 106 -30.36 -22.23 -7.89
CA ALA A 106 -29.17 -22.92 -7.43
C ALA A 106 -28.15 -21.95 -6.83
N GLY A 107 -27.57 -22.29 -5.68
CA GLY A 107 -26.44 -21.53 -5.11
C GLY A 107 -25.22 -21.55 -6.03
N ILE A 108 -24.28 -20.62 -5.81
CA ILE A 108 -22.99 -20.60 -6.51
C ILE A 108 -21.88 -21.02 -5.54
N GLU A 109 -21.04 -21.92 -5.99
CA GLU A 109 -19.76 -22.24 -5.34
C GLU A 109 -18.62 -21.76 -6.22
N LEU A 110 -17.65 -21.03 -5.64
CA LEU A 110 -16.51 -20.49 -6.38
C LEU A 110 -15.79 -21.57 -7.20
N ALA A 111 -15.60 -22.75 -6.62
CA ALA A 111 -14.91 -23.88 -7.27
C ALA A 111 -15.60 -24.40 -8.53
N GLN A 112 -16.88 -24.08 -8.75
CA GLN A 112 -17.68 -24.53 -9.87
C GLN A 112 -17.79 -23.51 -11.01
N SER A 113 -17.36 -22.25 -10.78
CA SER A 113 -17.41 -21.18 -11.78
C SER A 113 -16.00 -20.79 -12.25
N GLU A 114 -15.61 -21.27 -13.42
CA GLU A 114 -14.32 -20.95 -14.01
C GLU A 114 -14.18 -19.45 -14.33
N SER A 115 -15.27 -18.79 -14.71
CA SER A 115 -15.32 -17.34 -14.99
C SER A 115 -15.03 -16.52 -13.74
N MET A 116 -15.61 -16.89 -12.59
CA MET A 116 -15.37 -16.22 -11.30
C MET A 116 -13.95 -16.44 -10.79
N ILE A 117 -13.41 -17.66 -10.95
CA ILE A 117 -12.01 -17.96 -10.60
C ILE A 117 -11.07 -17.08 -11.41
N ARG A 118 -11.26 -16.98 -12.73
CA ARG A 118 -10.45 -16.12 -13.60
C ARG A 118 -10.55 -14.65 -13.23
N LEU A 119 -11.75 -14.17 -12.98
CA LEU A 119 -12.00 -12.78 -12.57
C LEU A 119 -11.28 -12.44 -11.26
N LEU A 120 -11.32 -13.36 -10.31
CA LEU A 120 -10.65 -13.20 -9.02
C LEU A 120 -9.12 -13.16 -9.20
N GLU A 121 -8.57 -14.09 -10.00
CA GLU A 121 -7.15 -14.15 -10.31
C GLU A 121 -6.67 -12.89 -11.04
N ASP A 122 -7.40 -12.42 -12.06
CA ASP A 122 -7.07 -11.20 -12.81
C ASP A 122 -7.06 -9.96 -11.90
N THR A 123 -8.01 -9.86 -10.98
CA THR A 123 -8.10 -8.73 -10.06
C THR A 123 -6.99 -8.80 -9.00
N TYR A 124 -6.67 -9.99 -8.51
CA TYR A 124 -5.52 -10.23 -7.64
C TYR A 124 -4.21 -9.80 -8.32
N GLN A 125 -3.95 -10.28 -9.54
CA GLN A 125 -2.72 -9.97 -10.28
C GLN A 125 -2.53 -8.47 -10.50
N ARG A 126 -3.60 -7.74 -10.84
CA ARG A 126 -3.57 -6.28 -10.97
C ARG A 126 -3.25 -5.59 -9.64
N THR A 127 -3.84 -6.06 -8.55
CA THR A 127 -3.62 -5.50 -7.21
C THR A 127 -2.19 -5.77 -6.74
N ALA A 128 -1.71 -7.00 -6.88
CA ALA A 128 -0.33 -7.39 -6.55
C ALA A 128 0.67 -6.56 -7.37
N GLY A 129 0.45 -6.39 -8.68
CA GLY A 129 1.27 -5.55 -9.54
C GLY A 129 1.32 -4.09 -9.08
N THR A 130 0.21 -3.54 -8.58
CA THR A 130 0.16 -2.19 -8.00
C THR A 130 1.01 -2.10 -6.73
N VAL A 131 0.90 -3.07 -5.83
CA VAL A 131 1.70 -3.14 -4.60
C VAL A 131 3.20 -3.28 -4.93
N HIS A 132 3.57 -4.07 -5.92
CA HIS A 132 4.96 -4.19 -6.40
C HIS A 132 5.51 -2.86 -6.92
N ASN A 133 4.71 -2.06 -7.61
CA ASN A 133 5.14 -0.74 -8.09
C ASN A 133 5.41 0.23 -6.95
N PHE A 134 4.63 0.18 -5.86
CA PHE A 134 4.89 1.02 -4.69
C PHE A 134 6.25 0.75 -4.06
N THR A 135 6.68 -0.51 -4.02
CA THR A 135 7.95 -0.90 -3.40
C THR A 135 9.17 -0.31 -4.11
N ARG A 136 9.10 -0.07 -5.42
CA ARG A 136 10.19 0.57 -6.18
C ARG A 136 10.39 2.03 -5.77
N THR A 137 9.31 2.80 -5.63
CA THR A 137 9.38 4.20 -5.21
C THR A 137 9.77 4.32 -3.74
N THR A 138 9.34 3.38 -2.89
CA THR A 138 9.72 3.29 -1.48
C THR A 138 11.23 3.16 -1.27
N ALA A 139 11.90 2.30 -2.05
CA ALA A 139 13.35 2.12 -1.95
C ALA A 139 14.12 3.42 -2.25
N HIS A 140 13.73 4.13 -3.31
CA HIS A 140 14.34 5.41 -3.65
C HIS A 140 14.00 6.52 -2.64
N ALA A 141 12.76 6.60 -2.18
CA ALA A 141 12.37 7.56 -1.14
C ALA A 141 13.19 7.35 0.15
N SER A 142 13.40 6.10 0.54
CA SER A 142 14.21 5.75 1.70
C SER A 142 15.69 6.13 1.52
N GLN A 143 16.26 5.91 0.33
CA GLN A 143 17.61 6.36 0.00
C GLN A 143 17.76 7.88 0.10
N GLN A 144 16.80 8.63 -0.43
CA GLN A 144 16.80 10.10 -0.33
C GLN A 144 16.71 10.59 1.11
N ARG A 145 15.95 9.90 1.96
CA ARG A 145 15.91 10.21 3.40
C ARG A 145 17.28 10.06 4.07
N LEU A 146 18.01 8.99 3.76
CA LEU A 146 19.37 8.80 4.28
C LEU A 146 20.31 9.92 3.84
N LEU A 147 20.33 10.22 2.54
CA LEU A 147 21.14 11.32 2.00
C LEU A 147 20.82 12.64 2.71
N LYS A 148 19.54 13.00 2.77
CA LYS A 148 19.08 14.25 3.40
C LYS A 148 19.47 14.32 4.88
N ALA A 149 19.32 13.23 5.63
CA ALA A 149 19.68 13.20 7.06
C ALA A 149 21.18 13.43 7.26
N LEU A 150 22.03 12.74 6.49
CA LEU A 150 23.49 12.87 6.57
C LEU A 150 23.98 14.24 6.13
N ASP A 151 23.50 14.75 4.98
CA ASP A 151 23.91 16.05 4.45
C ASP A 151 23.45 17.20 5.35
N THR A 152 22.24 17.12 5.90
CA THR A 152 21.73 18.14 6.84
C THR A 152 22.56 18.17 8.11
N ALA A 153 22.91 17.00 8.68
CA ALA A 153 23.76 16.93 9.86
C ALA A 153 25.15 17.51 9.58
N HIS A 154 25.77 17.12 8.47
CA HIS A 154 27.08 17.66 8.06
C HIS A 154 27.04 19.18 7.91
N PHE A 155 26.08 19.70 7.14
CA PHE A 155 25.96 21.15 6.91
C PHE A 155 25.79 21.94 8.22
N LYS A 156 24.93 21.45 9.15
CA LYS A 156 24.68 22.14 10.42
C LYS A 156 25.92 22.19 11.32
N VAL A 157 26.70 21.11 11.38
CA VAL A 157 27.95 21.09 12.18
C VAL A 157 29.03 21.91 11.48
N ALA A 158 29.25 21.74 10.19
CA ALA A 158 30.26 22.47 9.42
C ALA A 158 30.05 23.99 9.40
N SER A 159 28.78 24.45 9.43
CA SER A 159 28.41 25.86 9.54
C SER A 159 28.42 26.41 10.97
N GLY A 160 28.64 25.56 11.97
CA GLY A 160 28.52 25.95 13.38
C GLY A 160 27.10 26.20 13.89
N ALA A 161 26.08 25.82 13.11
CA ALA A 161 24.69 26.07 13.47
C ALA A 161 24.21 25.19 14.65
N THR A 162 24.79 24.01 14.81
CA THR A 162 24.47 23.08 15.92
C THR A 162 25.70 22.34 16.40
N SER A 163 25.65 21.82 17.63
CA SER A 163 26.68 20.91 18.12
C SER A 163 26.61 19.56 17.41
N TYR A 164 27.72 18.82 17.41
CA TYR A 164 27.78 17.45 16.91
C TYR A 164 26.67 16.56 17.50
N THR A 165 26.53 16.53 18.83
CA THR A 165 25.53 15.71 19.52
C THR A 165 24.10 16.04 19.08
N GLN A 166 23.80 17.34 18.96
CA GLN A 166 22.51 17.81 18.50
C GLN A 166 22.25 17.42 17.05
N ALA A 167 23.22 17.56 16.14
CA ALA A 167 23.08 17.17 14.75
C ALA A 167 22.80 15.66 14.59
N VAL A 168 23.46 14.80 15.38
CA VAL A 168 23.21 13.36 15.40
C VAL A 168 21.79 13.06 15.89
N GLN A 169 21.34 13.67 16.98
CA GLN A 169 19.99 13.51 17.49
C GLN A 169 18.93 13.93 16.48
N GLU A 170 19.11 15.10 15.86
CA GLU A 170 18.18 15.61 14.84
C GLU A 170 18.12 14.70 13.60
N ALA A 171 19.26 14.16 13.15
CA ALA A 171 19.31 13.22 12.05
C ALA A 171 18.52 11.93 12.35
N VAL A 172 18.69 11.38 13.54
CA VAL A 172 17.93 10.18 13.99
C VAL A 172 16.45 10.50 14.13
N SER A 173 16.08 11.60 14.79
CA SER A 173 14.68 12.02 14.95
C SER A 173 14.00 12.21 13.61
N SER A 174 14.67 12.84 12.64
CA SER A 174 14.10 13.05 11.29
C SER A 174 13.76 11.74 10.57
N ILE A 175 14.46 10.65 10.92
CA ILE A 175 14.17 9.31 10.39
C ILE A 175 13.02 8.66 11.15
N VAL A 176 13.01 8.75 12.48
CA VAL A 176 11.96 8.13 13.31
C VAL A 176 10.61 8.79 13.06
N ASP A 177 10.57 10.11 12.97
CA ASP A 177 9.35 10.90 12.82
C ASP A 177 8.72 10.80 11.41
N THR A 178 9.46 10.25 10.46
CA THR A 178 8.98 10.12 9.08
C THR A 178 8.70 8.65 8.76
N GLN A 179 7.43 8.31 8.52
CA GLN A 179 7.05 6.97 8.08
C GLN A 179 7.62 6.65 6.68
N THR A 180 7.74 5.37 6.37
CA THR A 180 8.14 4.90 5.04
C THR A 180 7.12 5.33 3.99
N GLN A 181 7.59 5.95 2.92
CA GLN A 181 6.75 6.66 1.95
C GLN A 181 6.74 5.98 0.58
N VAL A 182 5.59 6.09 -0.07
CA VAL A 182 5.38 5.83 -1.50
C VAL A 182 5.21 7.18 -2.20
N VAL A 183 6.03 7.43 -3.21
CA VAL A 183 5.94 8.66 -4.02
C VAL A 183 5.32 8.30 -5.36
N TYR A 184 4.20 8.94 -5.70
CA TYR A 184 3.50 8.75 -6.96
C TYR A 184 4.07 9.64 -8.06
N PRO A 185 3.93 9.26 -9.35
CA PRO A 185 4.38 10.09 -10.48
C PRO A 185 3.77 11.50 -10.50
N THR A 186 2.61 11.68 -9.88
CA THR A 186 1.92 12.97 -9.73
C THR A 186 2.54 13.87 -8.66
N GLY A 187 3.54 13.39 -7.91
CA GLY A 187 4.13 14.07 -6.75
C GLY A 187 3.35 13.87 -5.44
N HIS A 188 2.20 13.18 -5.48
CA HIS A 188 1.49 12.79 -4.25
C HIS A 188 2.33 11.80 -3.43
N VAL A 189 2.24 11.91 -2.11
CA VAL A 189 2.99 11.05 -1.18
C VAL A 189 2.02 10.44 -0.18
N ASP A 190 2.06 9.11 -0.05
CA ASP A 190 1.37 8.35 0.99
C ASP A 190 2.38 7.61 1.87
N THR A 191 1.95 7.16 3.04
CA THR A 191 2.68 6.11 3.74
C THR A 191 2.53 4.78 2.98
N ILE A 192 3.50 3.89 3.10
CA ILE A 192 3.41 2.56 2.46
C ILE A 192 2.18 1.79 2.96
N GLU A 193 1.84 1.93 4.23
CA GLU A 193 0.63 1.36 4.84
C GLU A 193 -0.62 1.85 4.11
N THR A 194 -0.81 3.17 4.04
CA THR A 194 -1.97 3.77 3.36
C THR A 194 -2.06 3.32 1.89
N ALA A 195 -0.92 3.29 1.18
CA ALA A 195 -0.88 2.92 -0.22
C ALA A 195 -1.27 1.45 -0.44
N VAL A 196 -0.69 0.52 0.33
CA VAL A 196 -0.94 -0.92 0.21
C VAL A 196 -2.38 -1.26 0.60
N LEU A 197 -2.84 -0.79 1.76
CA LEU A 197 -4.20 -1.07 2.23
C LEU A 197 -5.26 -0.49 1.29
N ARG A 198 -5.03 0.71 0.74
CA ARG A 198 -5.92 1.28 -0.27
C ARG A 198 -5.98 0.43 -1.54
N ALA A 199 -4.84 -0.02 -2.05
CA ALA A 199 -4.77 -0.84 -3.25
C ALA A 199 -5.53 -2.17 -3.05
N VAL A 200 -5.27 -2.87 -1.96
CA VAL A 200 -5.91 -4.16 -1.66
C VAL A 200 -7.40 -3.99 -1.39
N ARG A 201 -7.79 -2.99 -0.59
CA ARG A 201 -9.21 -2.68 -0.33
C ARG A 201 -9.97 -2.40 -1.63
N THR A 202 -9.38 -1.60 -2.52
CA THR A 202 -10.00 -1.27 -3.81
C THR A 202 -10.12 -2.51 -4.68
N GLY A 203 -9.07 -3.33 -4.77
CA GLY A 203 -9.08 -4.57 -5.52
C GLY A 203 -10.13 -5.56 -5.02
N VAL A 204 -10.20 -5.77 -3.71
CA VAL A 204 -11.21 -6.66 -3.08
C VAL A 204 -12.64 -6.15 -3.33
N ALA A 205 -12.86 -4.84 -3.19
CA ALA A 205 -14.18 -4.25 -3.47
C ALA A 205 -14.58 -4.43 -4.95
N GLN A 206 -13.65 -4.23 -5.88
CA GLN A 206 -13.88 -4.44 -7.31
C GLN A 206 -14.13 -5.93 -7.62
N ALA A 207 -13.34 -6.83 -7.05
CA ALA A 207 -13.55 -8.27 -7.23
C ALA A 207 -14.95 -8.70 -6.75
N SER A 208 -15.33 -8.29 -5.53
CA SER A 208 -16.65 -8.58 -4.97
C SER A 208 -17.79 -8.02 -5.83
N GLY A 209 -17.66 -6.80 -6.35
CA GLY A 209 -18.66 -6.20 -7.24
C GLY A 209 -18.77 -6.95 -8.58
N ASN A 210 -17.64 -7.23 -9.21
CA ASN A 210 -17.60 -7.94 -10.48
C ASN A 210 -18.13 -9.40 -10.35
N MET A 211 -17.83 -10.06 -9.23
CA MET A 211 -18.37 -11.41 -8.97
C MET A 211 -19.89 -11.40 -8.80
N ALA A 212 -20.46 -10.35 -8.17
CA ALA A 212 -21.91 -10.22 -8.07
C ALA A 212 -22.55 -10.05 -9.46
N VAL A 213 -21.96 -9.23 -10.35
CA VAL A 213 -22.41 -9.08 -11.73
C VAL A 213 -22.29 -10.39 -12.51
N GLN A 214 -21.13 -11.08 -12.41
CA GLN A 214 -20.93 -12.38 -13.07
C GLN A 214 -21.94 -13.43 -12.60
N GLY A 215 -22.28 -13.45 -11.29
CA GLY A 215 -23.28 -14.35 -10.73
C GLY A 215 -24.69 -14.09 -11.26
N MET A 216 -25.01 -12.85 -11.62
CA MET A 216 -26.26 -12.49 -12.27
C MET A 216 -26.26 -12.95 -13.74
N GLU A 217 -25.20 -12.68 -14.48
CA GLU A 217 -25.05 -13.08 -15.89
C GLU A 217 -25.20 -14.61 -16.06
N GLU A 218 -24.57 -15.40 -15.18
CA GLU A 218 -24.68 -16.86 -15.19
C GLU A 218 -26.09 -17.39 -14.90
N ARG A 219 -27.03 -16.52 -14.47
CA ARG A 219 -28.42 -16.86 -14.13
C ARG A 219 -29.45 -16.17 -15.01
N ASP A 220 -29.03 -15.51 -16.07
CA ASP A 220 -29.90 -14.68 -16.92
C ASP A 220 -30.71 -13.65 -16.09
N TRP A 221 -30.06 -13.10 -15.05
CA TRP A 221 -30.69 -12.08 -14.21
C TRP A 221 -30.15 -10.70 -14.59
N ASP A 222 -31.04 -9.80 -15.01
CA ASP A 222 -30.73 -8.53 -15.66
C ASP A 222 -30.98 -7.26 -14.81
N ILE A 223 -31.38 -7.43 -13.54
CA ILE A 223 -31.66 -6.29 -12.66
C ILE A 223 -30.64 -6.17 -11.53
N VAL A 224 -29.98 -5.00 -11.45
CA VAL A 224 -29.07 -4.64 -10.35
C VAL A 224 -29.69 -3.56 -9.47
N LEU A 225 -29.72 -3.76 -8.17
CA LEU A 225 -30.06 -2.72 -7.21
C LEU A 225 -28.79 -2.05 -6.67
N VAL A 226 -28.63 -0.76 -6.91
CA VAL A 226 -27.54 0.02 -6.34
C VAL A 226 -27.89 0.44 -4.92
N SER A 227 -27.11 -0.05 -3.93
CA SER A 227 -27.32 0.31 -2.53
C SER A 227 -27.07 1.80 -2.28
N ALA A 228 -27.83 2.39 -1.36
CA ALA A 228 -27.62 3.76 -0.89
C ALA A 228 -26.64 3.80 0.30
N HIS A 229 -25.77 4.79 0.35
CA HIS A 229 -24.91 5.05 1.51
C HIS A 229 -24.72 6.54 1.75
N LEU A 230 -24.54 6.94 3.01
CA LEU A 230 -24.46 8.36 3.42
C LEU A 230 -23.20 9.09 2.91
N GLY A 231 -22.18 8.36 2.48
CA GLY A 231 -20.91 8.91 1.97
C GLY A 231 -20.84 9.04 0.45
N ALA A 232 -21.96 8.89 -0.27
CA ALA A 232 -21.94 9.02 -1.73
C ALA A 232 -21.61 10.45 -2.15
N ARG A 233 -20.70 10.57 -3.13
CA ARG A 233 -20.35 11.88 -3.68
C ARG A 233 -21.58 12.54 -4.30
N TYR A 234 -21.86 13.75 -3.83
CA TYR A 234 -22.86 14.64 -4.40
C TYR A 234 -22.14 15.71 -5.23
N GLY A 235 -22.43 15.81 -6.49
CA GLY A 235 -21.91 16.85 -7.37
C GLY A 235 -23.04 17.73 -7.90
N ASP A 236 -22.69 18.74 -8.65
CA ASP A 236 -23.54 19.78 -9.24
C ASP A 236 -24.52 19.25 -10.32
N GLY A 237 -25.53 18.50 -9.90
CA GLY A 237 -26.60 18.03 -10.78
C GLY A 237 -26.20 16.94 -11.78
N GLY A 238 -25.15 16.16 -11.50
CA GLY A 238 -24.73 15.03 -12.34
C GLY A 238 -23.74 15.39 -13.46
N GLN A 239 -23.27 16.62 -13.50
CA GLN A 239 -22.27 17.07 -14.49
C GLN A 239 -20.84 16.67 -14.12
N ASN A 240 -20.61 16.27 -12.87
CA ASN A 240 -19.29 15.90 -12.39
C ASN A 240 -19.05 14.38 -12.57
N PRO A 241 -18.08 13.95 -13.41
CA PRO A 241 -17.74 12.54 -13.55
C PRO A 241 -17.34 11.96 -12.18
N GLY A 242 -18.00 10.90 -11.74
CA GLY A 242 -17.78 10.27 -10.41
C GLY A 242 -18.78 10.66 -9.34
N ASN A 243 -19.87 11.35 -9.70
CA ASN A 243 -21.01 11.56 -8.82
C ASN A 243 -21.86 10.28 -8.75
N HIS A 244 -21.85 9.63 -7.58
CA HIS A 244 -22.57 8.37 -7.36
C HIS A 244 -23.92 8.56 -6.64
N PHE A 245 -24.23 9.78 -6.21
CA PHE A 245 -25.45 10.06 -5.44
C PHE A 245 -26.72 9.71 -6.20
N TRP A 246 -26.80 10.08 -7.48
CA TRP A 246 -27.99 9.91 -8.31
C TRP A 246 -28.31 8.46 -8.69
N GLY A 247 -27.33 7.58 -8.58
CA GLY A 247 -27.47 6.14 -8.85
C GLY A 247 -28.01 5.33 -7.69
N GLN A 248 -28.00 5.90 -6.46
CA GLN A 248 -28.34 5.15 -5.26
C GLN A 248 -29.82 4.80 -5.14
N GLY A 249 -30.09 3.61 -4.62
CA GLY A 249 -31.46 3.14 -4.36
C GLY A 249 -32.28 2.87 -5.63
N LYS A 250 -31.63 2.78 -6.78
CA LYS A 250 -32.27 2.52 -8.07
C LYS A 250 -31.93 1.14 -8.59
N GLY A 251 -32.90 0.48 -9.24
CA GLY A 251 -32.71 -0.71 -10.04
C GLY A 251 -32.29 -0.32 -11.47
N TYR A 252 -31.35 -1.03 -12.04
CA TYR A 252 -30.85 -0.89 -13.41
C TYR A 252 -30.97 -2.25 -14.11
N SER A 253 -31.43 -2.23 -15.34
CA SER A 253 -31.50 -3.39 -16.24
C SER A 253 -30.55 -3.24 -17.39
#